data_76d8c671bc13305592e6b82028c2fd55
#
_entry.id   76d8c671bc13305592e6b82028c2fd55
#
_cell.length_a   1.000
_cell.length_b   1.000
_cell.length_c   1.000
_cell.angle_alpha   90.00
_cell.angle_beta   90.00
_cell.angle_gamma   90.00
#
_symmetry.space_group_name_H-M   'P 1'
#
loop_
_entity.id
_entity.type
_entity.pdbx_description
1 polymer ?
#
loop_
_entity_poly.entity_id
_entity_poly.type
_entity_poly.pdbx_seq_one_letter_code
_entity_poly.pdbx_strand_id
1 'polypeptide(L)'
;MLGPVLFGAHATVFAQSAKSYTAEELIAKNLEARGGVDKLRAVETAHMTGKLRFGGGIEAKNEIYAVDGKKIRFELSLQGMTAINAWDGKDAWAVQPFQGRRDPQKTSEDDAKGLILAADIVGPLLDWKAKGSKVEYLGTEDIDGTAAHKIRVSYKNGDSRVVFLDPDHFLEIRVEDHQFIRGQEQVGSADVGEYVLVDGVYFPFEQGPAQIETMTLNKPLDDALFAFPTAKP
;
A
#
# COMPACT_ATOMS: atom_id res chain seq x y z
N MET A 1 64.13 -39.81 13.66
CA MET A 1 62.94 -39.54 12.79
C MET A 1 61.90 -38.89 13.67
N LEU A 2 61.76 -37.55 13.56
CA LEU A 2 60.70 -36.80 14.24
C LEU A 2 59.60 -36.46 13.21
N GLY A 3 58.39 -36.96 13.41
CA GLY A 3 57.25 -36.65 12.60
C GLY A 3 56.58 -35.30 13.00
N PRO A 4 55.98 -34.55 12.06
CA PRO A 4 55.35 -33.26 12.38
C PRO A 4 53.98 -33.48 13.04
N VAL A 5 53.75 -32.75 14.13
CA VAL A 5 52.42 -32.62 14.80
C VAL A 5 51.63 -31.55 14.08
N LEU A 6 50.56 -31.94 13.38
CA LEU A 6 49.57 -31.03 12.79
C LEU A 6 48.61 -30.51 13.84
N PHE A 7 48.70 -29.23 14.21
CA PHE A 7 47.69 -28.51 14.98
C PHE A 7 46.53 -28.14 14.04
N GLY A 8 45.41 -28.83 14.16
CA GLY A 8 44.15 -28.44 13.53
C GLY A 8 43.54 -27.28 14.26
N ALA A 9 43.54 -26.10 13.63
CA ALA A 9 42.77 -24.94 14.11
C ALA A 9 41.29 -25.19 13.83
N HIS A 10 40.49 -25.43 14.87
CA HIS A 10 39.02 -25.43 14.76
C HIS A 10 38.55 -23.99 14.79
N ALA A 11 38.16 -23.48 13.66
CA ALA A 11 37.45 -22.21 13.56
C ALA A 11 36.01 -22.42 14.06
N THR A 12 35.73 -21.93 15.27
CA THR A 12 34.37 -21.85 15.81
C THR A 12 33.62 -20.72 15.08
N VAL A 13 32.79 -21.08 14.15
CA VAL A 13 31.85 -20.15 13.53
C VAL A 13 30.79 -19.85 14.59
N PHE A 14 30.86 -18.68 15.22
CA PHE A 14 29.76 -18.14 16.01
C PHE A 14 28.61 -17.79 15.02
N ALA A 15 27.63 -18.68 14.94
CA ALA A 15 26.35 -18.35 14.34
C ALA A 15 25.71 -17.28 15.23
N GLN A 16 25.76 -16.03 14.79
CA GLN A 16 25.03 -14.95 15.41
C GLN A 16 23.55 -15.32 15.26
N SER A 17 22.88 -15.60 16.38
CA SER A 17 21.44 -15.90 16.35
C SER A 17 20.73 -14.69 15.76
N ALA A 18 20.17 -14.84 14.57
CA ALA A 18 19.34 -13.82 13.96
C ALA A 18 18.23 -13.46 14.95
N LYS A 19 18.07 -12.17 15.25
CA LYS A 19 17.04 -11.68 16.17
C LYS A 19 15.68 -12.11 15.61
N SER A 20 14.97 -12.96 16.34
CA SER A 20 13.62 -13.37 15.98
C SER A 20 12.68 -12.25 16.37
N TYR A 21 11.92 -11.73 15.38
CA TYR A 21 10.88 -10.73 15.59
C TYR A 21 9.51 -11.40 15.65
N THR A 22 8.58 -10.79 16.37
CA THR A 22 7.15 -11.03 16.21
C THR A 22 6.55 -10.08 15.16
N ALA A 23 5.36 -10.39 14.65
CA ALA A 23 4.67 -9.48 13.73
C ALA A 23 4.40 -8.12 14.39
N GLU A 24 3.99 -8.12 15.66
CA GLU A 24 3.72 -6.90 16.43
C GLU A 24 4.95 -6.02 16.60
N GLU A 25 6.12 -6.61 16.89
CA GLU A 25 7.37 -5.86 17.00
C GLU A 25 7.77 -5.20 15.67
N LEU A 26 7.63 -5.91 14.56
CA LEU A 26 7.92 -5.37 13.23
C LEU A 26 6.95 -4.26 12.85
N ILE A 27 5.66 -4.44 13.15
CA ILE A 27 4.63 -3.41 12.93
C ILE A 27 4.95 -2.17 13.76
N ALA A 28 5.29 -2.32 15.04
CA ALA A 28 5.65 -1.18 15.89
C ALA A 28 6.84 -0.40 15.32
N LYS A 29 7.87 -1.11 14.82
CA LYS A 29 9.04 -0.49 14.17
C LYS A 29 8.68 0.24 12.87
N ASN A 30 7.81 -0.35 12.04
CA ASN A 30 7.32 0.31 10.83
C ASN A 30 6.57 1.60 11.17
N LEU A 31 5.64 1.54 12.12
CA LEU A 31 4.87 2.72 12.51
C LEU A 31 5.76 3.81 13.12
N GLU A 32 6.79 3.45 13.90
CA GLU A 32 7.79 4.39 14.41
C GLU A 32 8.60 5.02 13.27
N ALA A 33 9.12 4.20 12.35
CA ALA A 33 9.90 4.65 11.19
C ALA A 33 9.10 5.61 10.31
N ARG A 34 7.78 5.42 10.20
CA ARG A 34 6.89 6.29 9.43
C ARG A 34 6.50 7.59 10.13
N GLY A 35 6.94 7.82 11.37
CA GLY A 35 6.70 9.08 12.10
C GLY A 35 5.91 8.94 13.40
N GLY A 36 5.51 7.72 13.74
CA GLY A 36 4.84 7.37 14.99
C GLY A 36 3.32 7.32 14.90
N VAL A 37 2.75 6.49 15.78
CA VAL A 37 1.31 6.14 15.79
C VAL A 37 0.40 7.37 15.87
N ASP A 38 0.75 8.36 16.70
CA ASP A 38 -0.10 9.52 16.92
C ASP A 38 -0.22 10.39 15.67
N LYS A 39 0.88 10.59 14.95
CA LYS A 39 0.86 11.37 13.69
C LYS A 39 0.14 10.61 12.57
N LEU A 40 0.34 9.29 12.49
CA LEU A 40 -0.37 8.45 11.54
C LEU A 40 -1.88 8.49 11.79
N ARG A 41 -2.33 8.41 13.04
CA ARG A 41 -3.77 8.53 13.41
C ARG A 41 -4.36 9.92 13.15
N ALA A 42 -3.52 10.95 13.13
CA ALA A 42 -3.96 12.30 12.83
C ALA A 42 -4.18 12.56 11.34
N VAL A 43 -3.88 11.61 10.47
CA VAL A 43 -4.18 11.70 9.03
C VAL A 43 -5.65 11.38 8.82
N GLU A 44 -6.44 12.40 8.46
CA GLU A 44 -7.89 12.27 8.22
C GLU A 44 -8.23 12.32 6.73
N THR A 45 -7.52 13.17 5.99
CA THR A 45 -7.74 13.33 4.54
C THR A 45 -6.42 13.46 3.80
N ALA A 46 -6.42 13.05 2.54
CA ALA A 46 -5.32 13.29 1.62
C ALA A 46 -5.84 13.71 0.24
N HIS A 47 -5.17 14.68 -0.34
CA HIS A 47 -5.25 15.02 -1.76
C HIS A 47 -3.87 14.83 -2.38
N MET A 48 -3.81 13.97 -3.39
CA MET A 48 -2.56 13.61 -4.05
C MET A 48 -2.68 13.85 -5.55
N THR A 49 -1.62 14.37 -6.15
CA THR A 49 -1.48 14.41 -7.61
C THR A 49 -0.22 13.67 -8.03
N GLY A 50 -0.22 13.14 -9.24
CA GLY A 50 0.92 12.38 -9.71
C GLY A 50 0.74 11.85 -11.12
N LYS A 51 1.48 10.79 -11.42
CA LYS A 51 1.49 10.12 -12.71
C LYS A 51 1.40 8.62 -12.56
N LEU A 52 0.75 8.00 -13.53
CA LEU A 52 0.75 6.57 -13.73
C LEU A 52 1.49 6.27 -15.03
N ARG A 53 2.54 5.45 -14.94
CA ARG A 53 3.38 5.06 -16.09
C ARG A 53 2.90 3.74 -16.67
N PHE A 54 2.72 3.72 -17.98
CA PHE A 54 2.36 2.52 -18.73
C PHE A 54 3.50 2.11 -19.66
N GLY A 55 3.45 0.90 -20.18
CA GLY A 55 4.39 0.45 -21.21
C GLY A 55 4.44 1.39 -22.42
N GLY A 56 5.60 1.44 -23.10
CA GLY A 56 5.79 2.31 -24.28
C GLY A 56 5.99 3.79 -23.96
N GLY A 57 6.28 4.16 -22.71
CA GLY A 57 6.56 5.56 -22.33
C GLY A 57 5.29 6.42 -22.19
N ILE A 58 4.12 5.81 -22.12
CA ILE A 58 2.85 6.52 -21.91
C ILE A 58 2.74 6.88 -20.44
N GLU A 59 2.49 8.17 -20.15
CA GLU A 59 2.19 8.67 -18.82
C GLU A 59 0.77 9.27 -18.80
N ALA A 60 -0.01 8.90 -17.79
CA ALA A 60 -1.30 9.52 -17.50
C ALA A 60 -1.20 10.29 -16.19
N LYS A 61 -1.86 11.44 -16.10
CA LYS A 61 -1.98 12.16 -14.82
C LYS A 61 -2.96 11.43 -13.94
N ASN A 62 -2.62 11.27 -12.66
CA ASN A 62 -3.55 10.78 -11.66
C ASN A 62 -3.80 11.84 -10.57
N GLU A 63 -5.00 11.80 -10.02
CA GLU A 63 -5.42 12.63 -8.91
C GLU A 63 -6.26 11.80 -7.96
N ILE A 64 -5.95 11.89 -6.67
CA ILE A 64 -6.57 11.06 -5.63
C ILE A 64 -7.05 11.95 -4.51
N TYR A 65 -8.30 11.80 -4.14
CA TYR A 65 -8.93 12.37 -2.96
C TYR A 65 -9.35 11.24 -2.04
N ALA A 66 -8.94 11.28 -0.78
CA ALA A 66 -9.27 10.24 0.18
C ALA A 66 -9.64 10.81 1.55
N VAL A 67 -10.63 10.21 2.19
CA VAL A 67 -10.94 10.34 3.61
C VAL A 67 -10.60 9.01 4.25
N ASP A 68 -9.64 9.00 5.18
CA ASP A 68 -8.99 7.79 5.68
C ASP A 68 -9.96 6.68 6.08
N GLY A 69 -9.87 5.55 5.41
CA GLY A 69 -10.71 4.38 5.59
C GLY A 69 -12.21 4.58 5.32
N LYS A 70 -12.62 5.73 4.76
CA LYS A 70 -14.04 6.08 4.61
C LYS A 70 -14.48 6.38 3.19
N LYS A 71 -13.69 7.09 2.41
CA LYS A 71 -14.05 7.52 1.05
C LYS A 71 -12.80 7.65 0.22
N ILE A 72 -12.93 7.41 -1.08
CA ILE A 72 -11.85 7.64 -2.04
C ILE A 72 -12.42 7.98 -3.41
N ARG A 73 -11.71 8.86 -4.11
CA ARG A 73 -11.89 9.13 -5.53
C ARG A 73 -10.53 9.12 -6.20
N PHE A 74 -10.41 8.34 -7.24
CA PHE A 74 -9.26 8.22 -8.11
C PHE A 74 -9.62 8.69 -9.51
N GLU A 75 -8.86 9.61 -10.05
CA GLU A 75 -8.98 10.10 -11.42
C GLU A 75 -7.73 9.78 -12.22
N LEU A 76 -7.91 9.34 -13.46
CA LEU A 76 -6.85 9.06 -14.41
C LEU A 76 -7.11 9.80 -15.70
N SER A 77 -6.27 10.79 -16.02
CA SER A 77 -6.43 11.64 -17.20
C SER A 77 -5.35 11.35 -18.24
N LEU A 78 -5.80 11.04 -19.46
CA LEU A 78 -4.95 10.77 -20.61
C LEU A 78 -5.63 11.28 -21.89
N GLN A 79 -4.91 12.02 -22.72
CA GLN A 79 -5.39 12.52 -24.03
C GLN A 79 -6.75 13.24 -23.99
N GLY A 80 -6.97 14.04 -22.94
CA GLY A 80 -8.19 14.83 -22.77
C GLY A 80 -9.42 14.04 -22.28
N MET A 81 -9.26 12.77 -21.95
CA MET A 81 -10.29 11.94 -21.30
C MET A 81 -9.88 11.67 -19.85
N THR A 82 -10.86 11.60 -18.96
CA THR A 82 -10.64 11.27 -17.54
C THR A 82 -11.51 10.08 -17.15
N ALA A 83 -10.87 8.98 -16.74
CA ALA A 83 -11.50 7.89 -16.03
C ALA A 83 -11.62 8.24 -14.55
N ILE A 84 -12.73 7.87 -13.93
CA ILE A 84 -13.01 8.13 -12.52
C ILE A 84 -13.44 6.83 -11.87
N ASN A 85 -12.89 6.54 -10.70
CA ASN A 85 -13.38 5.51 -9.79
C ASN A 85 -13.58 6.17 -8.44
N ALA A 86 -14.75 6.01 -7.84
CA ALA A 86 -15.05 6.59 -6.54
C ALA A 86 -15.82 5.63 -5.65
N TRP A 87 -15.61 5.76 -4.35
CA TRP A 87 -16.34 5.09 -3.29
C TRP A 87 -16.70 6.12 -2.21
N ASP A 88 -17.98 6.21 -1.88
CA ASP A 88 -18.50 7.20 -0.94
C ASP A 88 -18.59 6.69 0.52
N GLY A 89 -18.07 5.50 0.76
CA GLY A 89 -18.17 4.78 2.04
C GLY A 89 -19.24 3.69 2.04
N LYS A 90 -20.09 3.67 1.02
CA LYS A 90 -21.17 2.70 0.85
C LYS A 90 -21.23 2.15 -0.57
N ASP A 91 -21.41 3.02 -1.54
CA ASP A 91 -21.53 2.67 -2.95
C ASP A 91 -20.26 3.06 -3.71
N ALA A 92 -19.83 2.20 -4.64
CA ALA A 92 -18.76 2.50 -5.58
C ALA A 92 -19.32 2.77 -6.98
N TRP A 93 -18.65 3.65 -7.73
CA TRP A 93 -19.03 4.00 -9.08
C TRP A 93 -17.82 4.36 -9.94
N ALA A 94 -17.99 4.30 -11.24
CA ALA A 94 -16.93 4.59 -12.19
C ALA A 94 -17.45 5.28 -13.47
N VAL A 95 -16.57 6.09 -14.07
CA VAL A 95 -16.65 6.57 -15.46
C VAL A 95 -15.44 6.02 -16.20
N GLN A 96 -15.64 5.27 -17.28
CA GLN A 96 -14.57 4.54 -17.98
C GLN A 96 -14.56 4.92 -19.49
N PRO A 97 -14.15 6.15 -19.85
CA PRO A 97 -14.20 6.63 -21.23
C PRO A 97 -13.30 5.84 -22.18
N PHE A 98 -12.17 5.32 -21.67
CA PHE A 98 -11.25 4.46 -22.43
C PHE A 98 -11.87 3.12 -22.84
N GLN A 99 -12.96 2.72 -22.17
CA GLN A 99 -13.76 1.53 -22.48
C GLN A 99 -15.10 1.88 -23.15
N GLY A 100 -15.26 3.13 -23.62
CA GLY A 100 -16.50 3.62 -24.24
C GLY A 100 -17.64 3.94 -23.26
N ARG A 101 -17.43 3.79 -21.95
CA ARG A 101 -18.44 4.06 -20.90
C ARG A 101 -18.23 5.46 -20.34
N ARG A 102 -18.92 6.44 -20.93
CA ARG A 102 -18.76 7.87 -20.57
C ARG A 102 -19.68 8.33 -19.46
N ASP A 103 -20.76 7.59 -19.21
CA ASP A 103 -21.70 7.91 -18.14
C ASP A 103 -21.30 7.19 -16.85
N PRO A 104 -21.55 7.79 -15.67
CA PRO A 104 -21.31 7.15 -14.39
C PRO A 104 -22.12 5.86 -14.26
N GLN A 105 -21.46 4.79 -13.79
CA GLN A 105 -22.09 3.50 -13.54
C GLN A 105 -21.71 3.00 -12.18
N LYS A 106 -22.64 2.37 -11.44
CA LYS A 106 -22.33 1.68 -10.20
C LYS A 106 -21.37 0.52 -10.47
N THR A 107 -20.40 0.36 -9.58
CA THR A 107 -19.42 -0.71 -9.61
C THR A 107 -19.79 -1.77 -8.58
N SER A 108 -19.58 -3.05 -8.90
CA SER A 108 -19.79 -4.13 -7.93
C SER A 108 -18.80 -4.01 -6.77
N GLU A 109 -19.15 -4.58 -5.61
CA GLU A 109 -18.28 -4.60 -4.45
C GLU A 109 -16.94 -5.30 -4.78
N ASP A 110 -16.99 -6.42 -5.50
CA ASP A 110 -15.79 -7.13 -5.93
C ASP A 110 -14.88 -6.29 -6.82
N ASP A 111 -15.44 -5.56 -7.78
CA ASP A 111 -14.65 -4.71 -8.69
C ASP A 111 -14.12 -3.45 -7.98
N ALA A 112 -14.70 -3.07 -6.84
CA ALA A 112 -14.29 -1.91 -6.05
C ALA A 112 -13.26 -2.24 -4.94
N LYS A 113 -12.96 -3.52 -4.67
CA LYS A 113 -12.09 -3.96 -3.56
C LYS A 113 -10.75 -3.23 -3.52
N GLY A 114 -10.04 -3.15 -4.64
CA GLY A 114 -8.77 -2.44 -4.72
C GLY A 114 -8.88 -0.94 -4.41
N LEU A 115 -9.96 -0.31 -4.87
CA LEU A 115 -10.24 1.10 -4.58
C LEU A 115 -10.56 1.30 -3.10
N ILE A 116 -11.37 0.43 -2.49
CA ILE A 116 -11.74 0.49 -1.07
C ILE A 116 -10.49 0.29 -0.20
N LEU A 117 -9.61 -0.65 -0.56
CA LEU A 117 -8.35 -0.88 0.14
C LEU A 117 -7.45 0.37 0.09
N ALA A 118 -7.43 1.07 -1.05
CA ALA A 118 -6.65 2.30 -1.22
C ALA A 118 -7.22 3.50 -0.43
N ALA A 119 -8.44 3.43 0.10
CA ALA A 119 -8.98 4.45 0.99
C ALA A 119 -8.30 4.48 2.36
N ASP A 120 -7.62 3.40 2.77
CA ASP A 120 -6.78 3.35 3.98
C ASP A 120 -5.44 4.07 3.70
N ILE A 121 -5.43 5.40 3.87
CA ILE A 121 -4.32 6.29 3.51
C ILE A 121 -3.03 5.90 4.25
N VAL A 122 -3.15 5.55 5.51
CA VAL A 122 -2.00 5.22 6.37
C VAL A 122 -1.60 3.74 6.31
N GLY A 123 -2.42 2.93 5.66
CA GLY A 123 -2.17 1.52 5.42
C GLY A 123 -2.63 0.57 6.53
N PRO A 124 -2.60 -0.73 6.26
CA PRO A 124 -3.27 -1.75 7.07
C PRO A 124 -2.57 -2.07 8.39
N LEU A 125 -1.32 -1.62 8.59
CA LEU A 125 -0.55 -1.93 9.79
C LEU A 125 -0.98 -1.06 10.98
N LEU A 126 -1.46 0.17 10.73
CA LEU A 126 -1.99 1.01 11.79
C LEU A 126 -3.35 0.47 12.27
N ASP A 127 -3.48 0.33 13.59
CA ASP A 127 -4.73 -0.09 14.25
C ASP A 127 -5.35 -1.39 13.68
N TRP A 128 -4.51 -2.30 13.18
CA TRP A 128 -4.93 -3.54 12.53
C TRP A 128 -5.93 -4.37 13.37
N LYS A 129 -5.76 -4.40 14.73
CA LYS A 129 -6.71 -5.08 15.62
C LYS A 129 -8.08 -4.43 15.60
N ALA A 130 -8.12 -3.08 15.65
CA ALA A 130 -9.39 -2.34 15.60
C ALA A 130 -10.07 -2.46 14.25
N LYS A 131 -9.30 -2.51 13.15
CA LYS A 131 -9.77 -2.82 11.79
C LYS A 131 -10.28 -4.28 11.68
N GLY A 132 -9.97 -5.12 12.68
CA GLY A 132 -10.36 -6.53 12.75
C GLY A 132 -9.55 -7.45 11.86
N SER A 133 -8.37 -7.01 11.47
CA SER A 133 -7.40 -7.80 10.73
C SER A 133 -6.63 -8.76 11.67
N LYS A 134 -6.00 -9.77 11.06
CA LYS A 134 -5.03 -10.63 11.73
C LYS A 134 -3.66 -10.41 11.08
N VAL A 135 -2.60 -10.51 11.88
CA VAL A 135 -1.23 -10.36 11.38
C VAL A 135 -0.41 -11.59 11.69
N GLU A 136 0.49 -11.94 10.78
CA GLU A 136 1.37 -13.09 10.88
C GLU A 136 2.75 -12.74 10.31
N TYR A 137 3.81 -13.01 11.06
CA TYR A 137 5.17 -12.93 10.55
C TYR A 137 5.52 -14.19 9.80
N LEU A 138 5.89 -14.09 8.54
CA LEU A 138 6.18 -15.20 7.63
C LEU A 138 7.69 -15.48 7.48
N GLY A 139 8.54 -14.80 8.25
CA GLY A 139 9.99 -14.87 8.10
C GLY A 139 10.54 -13.80 7.17
N THR A 140 11.69 -14.07 6.57
CA THR A 140 12.34 -13.17 5.62
C THR A 140 12.28 -13.74 4.21
N GLU A 141 12.27 -12.83 3.21
CA GLU A 141 12.37 -13.16 1.79
C GLU A 141 13.36 -12.21 1.14
N ASP A 142 14.16 -12.71 0.20
CA ASP A 142 15.07 -11.87 -0.58
C ASP A 142 14.29 -11.07 -1.61
N ILE A 143 14.37 -9.75 -1.49
CA ILE A 143 13.81 -8.80 -2.43
C ILE A 143 14.97 -8.01 -3.02
N ASP A 144 15.37 -8.37 -4.22
CA ASP A 144 16.46 -7.73 -4.97
C ASP A 144 17.77 -7.57 -4.16
N GLY A 145 18.13 -8.61 -3.39
CA GLY A 145 19.31 -8.64 -2.51
C GLY A 145 19.09 -8.13 -1.09
N THR A 146 17.86 -7.72 -0.74
CA THR A 146 17.47 -7.29 0.61
C THR A 146 16.67 -8.39 1.30
N ALA A 147 17.14 -8.89 2.46
CA ALA A 147 16.42 -9.88 3.27
C ALA A 147 15.24 -9.22 4.01
N ALA A 148 14.17 -8.93 3.28
CA ALA A 148 13.00 -8.21 3.79
C ALA A 148 12.18 -9.04 4.77
N HIS A 149 11.68 -8.41 5.85
CA HIS A 149 10.74 -9.04 6.77
C HIS A 149 9.35 -9.10 6.14
N LYS A 150 8.75 -10.28 6.12
CA LYS A 150 7.48 -10.56 5.45
C LYS A 150 6.35 -10.68 6.48
N ILE A 151 5.37 -9.78 6.42
CA ILE A 151 4.19 -9.76 7.30
C ILE A 151 2.94 -9.91 6.45
N ARG A 152 2.10 -10.90 6.77
CA ARG A 152 0.76 -11.01 6.20
C ARG A 152 -0.25 -10.28 7.09
N VAL A 153 -1.09 -9.47 6.47
CA VAL A 153 -2.29 -8.86 7.06
C VAL A 153 -3.50 -9.49 6.40
N SER A 154 -4.28 -10.28 7.13
CA SER A 154 -5.52 -10.90 6.66
C SER A 154 -6.71 -10.06 7.05
N TYR A 155 -7.57 -9.71 6.09
CA TYR A 155 -8.76 -8.88 6.28
C TYR A 155 -10.00 -9.74 6.60
N LYS A 156 -11.05 -9.10 7.13
CA LYS A 156 -12.32 -9.79 7.47
C LYS A 156 -13.03 -10.40 6.26
N ASN A 157 -12.86 -9.82 5.08
CA ASN A 157 -13.47 -10.26 3.84
C ASN A 157 -12.77 -11.46 3.18
N GLY A 158 -11.69 -11.97 3.80
CA GLY A 158 -10.90 -13.09 3.30
C GLY A 158 -9.73 -12.70 2.40
N ASP A 159 -9.65 -11.44 1.97
CA ASP A 159 -8.49 -10.93 1.25
C ASP A 159 -7.30 -10.75 2.20
N SER A 160 -6.09 -10.58 1.66
CA SER A 160 -4.91 -10.27 2.46
C SER A 160 -3.91 -9.41 1.70
N ARG A 161 -3.08 -8.71 2.47
CA ARG A 161 -1.88 -8.03 1.96
C ARG A 161 -0.65 -8.60 2.65
N VAL A 162 0.38 -8.85 1.89
CA VAL A 162 1.72 -9.12 2.39
C VAL A 162 2.55 -7.85 2.26
N VAL A 163 3.16 -7.45 3.36
CA VAL A 163 4.03 -6.28 3.44
C VAL A 163 5.46 -6.77 3.64
N PHE A 164 6.39 -6.27 2.84
CA PHE A 164 7.82 -6.58 2.94
C PHE A 164 8.53 -5.34 3.48
N LEU A 165 9.11 -5.47 4.67
CA LEU A 165 9.80 -4.40 5.37
C LEU A 165 11.31 -4.53 5.20
N ASP A 166 11.95 -3.41 4.88
CA ASP A 166 13.40 -3.27 4.92
C ASP A 166 13.94 -3.63 6.31
N PRO A 167 15.01 -4.43 6.44
CA PRO A 167 15.51 -4.91 7.74
C PRO A 167 16.18 -3.82 8.59
N ASP A 168 16.65 -2.73 7.99
CA ASP A 168 17.40 -1.67 8.66
C ASP A 168 16.49 -0.49 9.01
N HIS A 169 15.61 -0.08 8.08
CA HIS A 169 14.74 1.08 8.21
C HIS A 169 13.30 0.74 8.57
N PHE A 170 12.87 -0.52 8.42
CA PHE A 170 11.50 -1.00 8.67
C PHE A 170 10.41 -0.31 7.83
N LEU A 171 10.79 0.38 6.76
CA LEU A 171 9.86 0.90 5.77
C LEU A 171 9.46 -0.21 4.78
N GLU A 172 8.30 -0.07 4.17
CA GLU A 172 7.82 -1.01 3.16
C GLU A 172 8.65 -0.86 1.89
N ILE A 173 9.12 -1.95 1.32
CA ILE A 173 9.84 -1.96 0.04
C ILE A 173 9.08 -2.67 -1.06
N ARG A 174 8.11 -3.54 -0.68
CA ARG A 174 7.19 -4.22 -1.57
C ARG A 174 5.88 -4.52 -0.85
N VAL A 175 4.79 -4.51 -1.58
CA VAL A 175 3.49 -5.03 -1.12
C VAL A 175 2.96 -6.04 -2.12
N GLU A 176 2.18 -7.02 -1.63
CA GLU A 176 1.52 -8.02 -2.44
C GLU A 176 0.08 -8.18 -1.95
N ASP A 177 -0.87 -7.88 -2.82
CA ASP A 177 -2.30 -7.97 -2.53
C ASP A 177 -2.87 -9.28 -3.06
N HIS A 178 -3.55 -10.03 -2.20
CA HIS A 178 -4.30 -11.23 -2.53
C HIS A 178 -5.78 -10.92 -2.39
N GLN A 179 -6.51 -10.86 -3.48
CA GLN A 179 -7.92 -10.52 -3.51
C GLN A 179 -8.74 -11.61 -4.22
N PHE A 180 -9.85 -12.00 -3.63
CA PHE A 180 -10.81 -12.90 -4.28
C PHE A 180 -11.84 -12.06 -5.04
N ILE A 181 -11.70 -12.02 -6.37
CA ILE A 181 -12.60 -11.29 -7.26
C ILE A 181 -13.38 -12.30 -8.08
N ARG A 182 -14.72 -12.27 -7.95
CA ARG A 182 -15.62 -13.22 -8.64
C ARG A 182 -15.24 -14.69 -8.41
N GLY A 183 -14.81 -15.02 -7.18
CA GLY A 183 -14.43 -16.37 -6.78
C GLY A 183 -13.05 -16.85 -7.25
N GLN A 184 -12.26 -15.98 -7.86
CA GLN A 184 -10.88 -16.27 -8.26
C GLN A 184 -9.90 -15.41 -7.49
N GLU A 185 -8.83 -16.01 -7.00
CA GLU A 185 -7.75 -15.25 -6.38
C GLU A 185 -6.98 -14.48 -7.46
N GLN A 186 -6.79 -13.20 -7.20
CA GLN A 186 -5.93 -12.32 -7.98
C GLN A 186 -4.83 -11.81 -7.07
N VAL A 187 -3.59 -11.94 -7.54
CA VAL A 187 -2.39 -11.49 -6.82
C VAL A 187 -1.78 -10.34 -7.61
N GLY A 188 -1.64 -9.20 -6.95
CA GLY A 188 -0.94 -8.04 -7.47
C GLY A 188 0.24 -7.70 -6.59
N SER A 189 1.42 -7.43 -7.18
CA SER A 189 2.62 -7.01 -6.45
C SER A 189 3.10 -5.65 -6.96
N ALA A 190 3.58 -4.83 -6.04
CA ALA A 190 4.17 -3.53 -6.35
C ALA A 190 5.35 -3.23 -5.43
N ASP A 191 6.46 -2.79 -6.01
CA ASP A 191 7.56 -2.21 -5.26
C ASP A 191 7.13 -0.85 -4.71
N VAL A 192 7.65 -0.52 -3.53
CA VAL A 192 7.30 0.69 -2.77
C VAL A 192 8.59 1.43 -2.44
N GLY A 193 8.60 2.73 -2.66
CA GLY A 193 9.82 3.52 -2.43
C GLY A 193 9.58 5.03 -2.45
N GLU A 194 10.69 5.79 -2.60
CA GLU A 194 10.66 7.25 -2.65
C GLU A 194 9.89 7.86 -1.46
N TYR A 195 10.30 7.49 -0.23
CA TYR A 195 9.61 7.98 0.97
C TYR A 195 9.86 9.47 1.19
N VAL A 196 8.76 10.24 1.25
CA VAL A 196 8.76 11.68 1.47
C VAL A 196 8.07 12.02 2.79
N LEU A 197 8.66 12.93 3.55
CA LEU A 197 8.11 13.43 4.80
C LEU A 197 7.04 14.49 4.52
N VAL A 198 5.77 14.18 4.82
CA VAL A 198 4.63 15.09 4.70
C VAL A 198 3.97 15.24 6.07
N ASP A 199 3.93 16.45 6.60
CA ASP A 199 3.37 16.77 7.93
C ASP A 199 3.86 15.86 9.07
N GLY A 200 5.13 15.40 8.97
CA GLY A 200 5.78 14.56 9.98
C GLY A 200 5.49 13.06 9.86
N VAL A 201 4.86 12.62 8.76
CA VAL A 201 4.64 11.22 8.40
C VAL A 201 5.37 10.91 7.10
N TYR A 202 6.09 9.79 7.04
CA TYR A 202 6.69 9.28 5.81
C TYR A 202 5.67 8.50 4.99
N PHE A 203 5.45 8.96 3.74
CA PHE A 203 4.63 8.29 2.73
C PHE A 203 5.48 7.86 1.56
N PRO A 204 5.21 6.68 0.97
CA PRO A 204 5.85 6.30 -0.28
C PRO A 204 5.28 7.15 -1.43
N PHE A 205 6.16 7.73 -2.23
CA PHE A 205 5.80 8.50 -3.42
C PHE A 205 5.92 7.66 -4.70
N GLU A 206 6.48 6.47 -4.61
CA GLU A 206 6.49 5.47 -5.66
C GLU A 206 5.83 4.16 -5.20
N GLN A 207 4.88 3.64 -6.01
CA GLN A 207 4.29 2.33 -5.81
C GLN A 207 4.00 1.69 -7.18
N GLY A 208 4.82 0.73 -7.57
CA GLY A 208 4.76 0.14 -8.89
C GLY A 208 4.82 1.21 -10.00
N PRO A 209 3.81 1.29 -10.89
CA PRO A 209 3.79 2.28 -11.96
C PRO A 209 3.35 3.69 -11.52
N ALA A 210 2.85 3.83 -10.29
CA ALA A 210 2.35 5.09 -9.76
C ALA A 210 3.47 5.92 -9.11
N GLN A 211 3.52 7.20 -9.45
CA GLN A 211 4.40 8.19 -8.84
C GLN A 211 3.57 9.36 -8.36
N ILE A 212 3.65 9.67 -7.06
CA ILE A 212 3.05 10.86 -6.45
C ILE A 212 4.00 12.04 -6.70
N GLU A 213 3.46 13.19 -7.10
CA GLU A 213 4.20 14.44 -7.27
C GLU A 213 3.92 15.40 -6.12
N THR A 214 2.67 15.46 -5.66
CA THR A 214 2.26 16.28 -4.51
C THR A 214 1.32 15.52 -3.60
N MET A 215 1.41 15.79 -2.29
CA MET A 215 0.49 15.28 -1.29
C MET A 215 0.18 16.41 -0.28
N THR A 216 -1.10 16.62 -0.03
CA THR A 216 -1.59 17.55 0.98
C THR A 216 -2.50 16.79 1.94
N LEU A 217 -2.24 16.90 3.24
CA LEU A 217 -3.00 16.21 4.28
C LEU A 217 -3.95 17.15 5.00
N ASN A 218 -4.99 16.57 5.59
CA ASN A 218 -5.88 17.20 6.57
C ASN A 218 -6.54 18.51 6.08
N LYS A 219 -6.82 18.60 4.78
CA LYS A 219 -7.64 19.68 4.22
C LYS A 219 -9.07 19.19 4.02
N PRO A 220 -10.07 20.05 4.27
CA PRO A 220 -11.45 19.71 3.99
C PRO A 220 -11.64 19.28 2.55
N LEU A 221 -12.34 18.16 2.34
CA LEU A 221 -12.77 17.67 1.03
C LEU A 221 -14.29 17.76 0.94
N ASP A 222 -14.79 18.20 -0.22
CA ASP A 222 -16.24 18.25 -0.47
C ASP A 222 -16.78 16.82 -0.65
N ASP A 223 -17.82 16.46 0.07
CA ASP A 223 -18.49 15.15 -0.04
C ASP A 223 -19.04 14.88 -1.45
N ALA A 224 -19.35 15.93 -2.20
CA ALA A 224 -19.78 15.83 -3.59
C ALA A 224 -18.72 15.18 -4.52
N LEU A 225 -17.44 15.22 -4.15
CA LEU A 225 -16.37 14.55 -4.89
C LEU A 225 -16.59 13.03 -4.97
N PHE A 226 -17.14 12.45 -3.92
CA PHE A 226 -17.27 10.99 -3.77
C PHE A 226 -18.66 10.49 -4.18
N ALA A 227 -19.67 11.36 -4.13
CA ALA A 227 -21.06 11.00 -4.41
C ALA A 227 -21.26 10.58 -5.87
N PHE A 228 -22.17 9.62 -6.10
CA PHE A 228 -22.59 9.27 -7.45
C PHE A 228 -23.18 10.51 -8.14
N PRO A 229 -22.68 10.91 -9.33
CA PRO A 229 -23.17 12.11 -10.00
C PRO A 229 -24.64 11.95 -10.36
N THR A 230 -25.48 12.79 -9.77
CA THR A 230 -26.87 12.91 -10.20
C THR A 230 -26.88 13.70 -11.51
N ALA A 231 -27.60 13.21 -12.53
CA ALA A 231 -27.80 13.96 -13.76
C ALA A 231 -28.32 15.37 -13.37
N LYS A 232 -27.64 16.42 -13.86
CA LYS A 232 -28.22 17.75 -13.76
C LYS A 232 -29.54 17.74 -14.53
N PRO A 233 -30.63 18.21 -13.92
CA PRO A 233 -31.91 18.27 -14.58
C PRO A 233 -31.86 19.14 -15.84
#